data_102612f9958c5c163463f1bdcd5921c0
#
_entry.id   102612f9958c5c163463f1bdcd5921c0
#
_cell.length_a   1.000
_cell.length_b   1.000
_cell.length_c   1.000
_cell.angle_alpha   90.00
_cell.angle_beta   90.00
_cell.angle_gamma   90.00
#
_symmetry.space_group_name_H-M   'P 1'
#
loop_
_entity.id
_entity.type
_entity.pdbx_description
1 polymer ?
#
loop_
_entity_poly.entity_id
_entity_poly.type
_entity_poly.pdbx_seq_one_letter_code
_entity_poly.pdbx_strand_id
1 'polypeptide(L)'
;MSYKLQTPLIVELIPFLSFINIKKIMAWIYLLIAGILEVVWAVGMKYSEGWTKLYPSIFTIVSMIIGFYFLSLAVKTLPLGTSYAVWTGIGTVGTVVFGLIFFKEPIDLIKGICILLIVTGIVGLRLFHKA
;
A
#
# COMPACT_ATOMS: atom_id res chain seq x y z
N MET A 1 22.42 -40.03 19.23
CA MET A 1 21.59 -40.75 18.25
C MET A 1 20.36 -39.99 17.77
N SER A 2 20.06 -38.84 18.36
CA SER A 2 18.84 -38.06 18.13
C SER A 2 18.94 -37.01 16.99
N TYR A 3 20.11 -36.70 16.47
CA TYR A 3 20.33 -35.63 15.50
C TYR A 3 20.27 -36.05 14.02
N LYS A 4 20.24 -37.35 13.75
CA LYS A 4 20.13 -37.87 12.38
C LYS A 4 18.72 -37.77 11.77
N LEU A 5 17.70 -37.57 12.60
CA LEU A 5 16.30 -37.49 12.16
C LEU A 5 15.79 -36.05 11.91
N GLN A 6 16.56 -35.04 12.38
CA GLN A 6 16.14 -33.63 12.24
C GLN A 6 16.69 -32.95 10.98
N THR A 7 17.79 -33.47 10.42
CA THR A 7 18.43 -32.87 9.22
C THR A 7 17.57 -32.90 7.97
N PRO A 8 16.81 -33.97 7.62
CA PRO A 8 15.97 -33.96 6.42
C PRO A 8 14.78 -33.01 6.51
N LEU A 9 14.16 -32.88 7.69
CA LEU A 9 13.02 -31.97 7.90
C LEU A 9 13.43 -30.50 7.78
N ILE A 10 14.61 -30.12 8.30
CA ILE A 10 15.13 -28.76 8.21
C ILE A 10 15.44 -28.42 6.75
N VAL A 11 16.04 -29.34 6.00
CA VAL A 11 16.36 -29.13 4.59
C VAL A 11 15.10 -28.98 3.73
N GLU A 12 14.01 -29.68 4.06
CA GLU A 12 12.71 -29.52 3.39
C GLU A 12 11.98 -28.22 3.79
N LEU A 13 12.19 -27.74 5.01
CA LEU A 13 11.58 -26.52 5.52
C LEU A 13 12.20 -25.24 4.94
N ILE A 14 13.47 -25.23 4.61
CA ILE A 14 14.16 -24.05 4.07
C ILE A 14 13.51 -23.51 2.79
N PRO A 15 13.23 -24.29 1.74
CA PRO A 15 12.56 -23.78 0.54
C PRO A 15 11.12 -23.35 0.82
N PHE A 16 10.43 -24.00 1.74
CA PHE A 16 9.08 -23.62 2.16
C PHE A 16 9.05 -22.28 2.89
N LEU A 17 9.97 -22.06 3.83
CA LEU A 17 10.12 -20.78 4.55
C LEU A 17 10.54 -19.65 3.61
N SER A 18 11.45 -19.95 2.67
CA SER A 18 11.85 -18.99 1.64
C SER A 18 10.69 -18.59 0.73
N PHE A 19 9.86 -19.54 0.33
CA PHE A 19 8.67 -19.30 -0.48
C PHE A 19 7.61 -18.46 0.24
N ILE A 20 7.40 -18.68 1.54
CA ILE A 20 6.52 -17.87 2.38
C ILE A 20 7.04 -16.44 2.49
N ASN A 21 8.35 -16.25 2.70
CA ASN A 21 8.97 -14.92 2.78
C ASN A 21 8.83 -14.15 1.47
N ILE A 22 9.03 -14.79 0.33
CA ILE A 22 8.87 -14.16 -0.99
C ILE A 22 7.41 -13.71 -1.20
N LYS A 23 6.43 -14.55 -0.90
CA LYS A 23 5.01 -14.18 -0.99
C LYS A 23 4.66 -12.97 -0.14
N LYS A 24 5.21 -12.91 1.06
CA LYS A 24 4.99 -11.80 1.99
C LYS A 24 5.61 -10.49 1.50
N ILE A 25 6.83 -10.54 0.99
CA ILE A 25 7.51 -9.40 0.38
C ILE A 25 6.71 -8.90 -0.83
N MET A 26 6.28 -9.81 -1.70
CA MET A 26 5.46 -9.46 -2.87
C MET A 26 4.15 -8.78 -2.48
N ALA A 27 3.48 -9.27 -1.42
CA ALA A 27 2.25 -8.66 -0.93
C ALA A 27 2.46 -7.20 -0.48
N TRP A 28 3.56 -6.89 0.18
CA TRP A 28 3.91 -5.52 0.55
C TRP A 28 4.23 -4.64 -0.66
N ILE A 29 4.86 -5.19 -1.69
CA ILE A 29 5.11 -4.50 -2.96
C ILE A 29 3.78 -4.19 -3.66
N TYR A 30 2.86 -5.15 -3.74
CA TYR A 30 1.52 -4.92 -4.29
C TYR A 30 0.76 -3.85 -3.54
N LEU A 31 0.88 -3.83 -2.22
CA LEU A 31 0.25 -2.81 -1.37
C LEU A 31 0.82 -1.41 -1.63
N LEU A 32 2.14 -1.31 -1.81
CA LEU A 32 2.79 -0.05 -2.17
C LEU A 32 2.33 0.45 -3.54
N ILE A 33 2.28 -0.42 -4.54
CA ILE A 33 1.78 -0.08 -5.88
C ILE A 33 0.33 0.39 -5.81
N ALA A 34 -0.52 -0.32 -5.07
CA ALA A 34 -1.92 0.05 -4.86
C ALA A 34 -2.05 1.44 -4.20
N GLY A 35 -1.20 1.74 -3.21
CA GLY A 35 -1.18 3.04 -2.55
C GLY A 35 -0.74 4.18 -3.47
N ILE A 36 0.25 3.95 -4.33
CA ILE A 36 0.67 4.91 -5.36
C ILE A 36 -0.46 5.15 -6.37
N LEU A 37 -1.12 4.10 -6.83
CA LEU A 37 -2.26 4.21 -7.75
C LEU A 37 -3.46 4.93 -7.12
N GLU A 38 -3.61 4.87 -5.81
CA GLU A 38 -4.61 5.66 -5.09
C GLU A 38 -4.35 7.16 -5.25
N VAL A 39 -3.11 7.59 -5.14
CA VAL A 39 -2.73 8.99 -5.42
C VAL A 39 -3.04 9.35 -6.88
N VAL A 40 -2.71 8.46 -7.81
CA VAL A 40 -2.90 8.69 -9.25
C VAL A 40 -4.37 8.92 -9.59
N TRP A 41 -5.27 8.03 -9.13
CA TRP A 41 -6.68 8.22 -9.44
C TRP A 41 -7.33 9.35 -8.64
N ALA A 42 -6.86 9.65 -7.42
CA ALA A 42 -7.34 10.80 -6.66
C ALA A 42 -7.02 12.13 -7.37
N VAL A 43 -5.81 12.25 -7.90
CA VAL A 43 -5.40 13.39 -8.74
C VAL A 43 -6.20 13.45 -10.04
N GLY A 44 -6.36 12.31 -10.71
CA GLY A 44 -7.18 12.19 -11.92
C GLY A 44 -8.63 12.63 -11.68
N MET A 45 -9.19 12.27 -10.52
CA MET A 45 -10.53 12.69 -10.12
C MET A 45 -10.64 14.22 -10.00
N LYS A 46 -9.63 14.88 -9.41
CA LYS A 46 -9.61 16.34 -9.33
C LYS A 46 -9.58 16.98 -10.74
N TYR A 47 -8.77 16.46 -11.66
CA TYR A 47 -8.73 16.93 -13.03
C TYR A 47 -9.99 16.62 -13.85
N SER A 48 -10.80 15.65 -13.42
CA SER A 48 -12.08 15.33 -14.08
C SER A 48 -13.17 16.38 -13.88
N GLU A 49 -12.98 17.29 -12.93
CA GLU A 49 -13.95 18.34 -12.57
C GLU A 49 -15.36 17.77 -12.35
N GLY A 50 -15.45 16.81 -11.43
CA GLY A 50 -16.73 16.15 -11.11
C GLY A 50 -17.24 15.25 -12.23
N TRP A 51 -16.33 14.53 -12.90
CA TRP A 51 -16.61 13.59 -13.99
C TRP A 51 -17.14 14.24 -15.29
N THR A 52 -16.95 15.55 -15.43
CA THR A 52 -17.38 16.30 -16.63
C THR A 52 -16.40 16.21 -17.79
N LYS A 53 -15.12 15.97 -17.50
CA LYS A 53 -14.07 15.83 -18.52
C LYS A 53 -13.79 14.37 -18.83
N LEU A 54 -13.97 13.99 -20.10
CA LEU A 54 -13.92 12.58 -20.52
C LEU A 54 -12.55 11.91 -20.27
N TYR A 55 -11.46 12.52 -20.75
CA TYR A 55 -10.13 11.92 -20.65
C TYR A 55 -9.66 11.73 -19.20
N PRO A 56 -9.70 12.74 -18.32
CA PRO A 56 -9.37 12.55 -16.91
C PRO A 56 -10.28 11.54 -16.20
N SER A 57 -11.55 11.49 -16.56
CA SER A 57 -12.50 10.54 -15.98
C SER A 57 -12.15 9.09 -16.34
N ILE A 58 -11.85 8.82 -17.62
CA ILE A 58 -11.41 7.48 -18.07
C ILE A 58 -10.11 7.09 -17.38
N PHE A 59 -9.12 7.99 -17.35
CA PHE A 59 -7.84 7.76 -16.68
C PHE A 59 -8.02 7.42 -15.20
N THR A 60 -8.90 8.13 -14.51
CA THR A 60 -9.23 7.88 -13.10
C THR A 60 -9.82 6.48 -12.91
N ILE A 61 -10.81 6.10 -13.71
CA ILE A 61 -11.47 4.78 -13.61
C ILE A 61 -10.47 3.66 -13.87
N VAL A 62 -9.65 3.77 -14.91
CA VAL A 62 -8.63 2.77 -15.25
C VAL A 62 -7.63 2.62 -14.10
N SER A 63 -7.13 3.73 -13.55
CA SER A 63 -6.19 3.73 -12.43
C SER A 63 -6.81 3.11 -11.17
N MET A 64 -8.09 3.37 -10.88
CA MET A 64 -8.83 2.75 -9.78
C MET A 64 -8.91 1.23 -9.93
N ILE A 65 -9.28 0.75 -11.11
CA ILE A 65 -9.41 -0.69 -11.37
C ILE A 65 -8.07 -1.40 -11.16
N ILE A 66 -6.99 -0.84 -11.71
CA ILE A 66 -5.65 -1.39 -11.54
C ILE A 66 -5.22 -1.35 -10.07
N GLY A 67 -5.47 -0.24 -9.36
CA GLY A 67 -5.16 -0.09 -7.94
C GLY A 67 -5.88 -1.13 -7.08
N PHE A 68 -7.16 -1.34 -7.28
CA PHE A 68 -7.94 -2.35 -6.57
C PHE A 68 -7.49 -3.78 -6.90
N TYR A 69 -7.06 -4.04 -8.11
CA TYR A 69 -6.47 -5.32 -8.47
C TYR A 69 -5.22 -5.62 -7.63
N PHE A 70 -4.27 -4.68 -7.55
CA PHE A 70 -3.07 -4.85 -6.72
C PHE A 70 -3.39 -4.95 -5.23
N LEU A 71 -4.36 -4.17 -4.74
CA LEU A 71 -4.84 -4.28 -3.37
C LEU A 71 -5.39 -5.69 -3.10
N SER A 72 -6.17 -6.23 -4.02
CA SER A 72 -6.74 -7.59 -3.88
C SER A 72 -5.66 -8.67 -3.81
N LEU A 73 -4.55 -8.49 -4.53
CA LEU A 73 -3.40 -9.40 -4.45
C LEU A 73 -2.70 -9.31 -3.09
N ALA A 74 -2.56 -8.11 -2.54
CA ALA A 74 -1.94 -7.89 -1.24
C ALA A 74 -2.73 -8.54 -0.09
N VAL A 75 -4.05 -8.37 -0.08
CA VAL A 75 -4.92 -8.89 0.99
C VAL A 75 -5.08 -10.42 0.96
N LYS A 76 -4.61 -11.10 -0.08
CA LYS A 76 -4.51 -12.56 -0.06
C LYS A 76 -3.51 -13.08 0.99
N THR A 77 -2.49 -12.29 1.28
CA THR A 77 -1.39 -12.69 2.16
C THR A 77 -1.36 -11.86 3.44
N LEU A 78 -1.75 -10.59 3.37
CA LEU A 78 -1.74 -9.67 4.50
C LEU A 78 -3.13 -9.56 5.13
N PRO A 79 -3.23 -9.26 6.45
CA PRO A 79 -4.51 -8.99 7.09
C PRO A 79 -5.22 -7.81 6.44
N LEU A 80 -6.52 -7.91 6.26
CA LEU A 80 -7.34 -6.90 5.59
C LEU A 80 -7.23 -5.52 6.24
N GLY A 81 -7.38 -5.46 7.57
CA GLY A 81 -7.33 -4.19 8.31
C GLY A 81 -5.99 -3.48 8.18
N THR A 82 -4.88 -4.21 8.35
CA THR A 82 -3.52 -3.67 8.18
C THR A 82 -3.29 -3.20 6.75
N SER A 83 -3.67 -4.01 5.76
CA SER A 83 -3.52 -3.67 4.34
C SER A 83 -4.30 -2.41 3.98
N TYR A 84 -5.53 -2.31 4.45
CA TYR A 84 -6.39 -1.16 4.19
C TYR A 84 -5.84 0.11 4.84
N ALA A 85 -5.42 0.05 6.11
CA ALA A 85 -4.84 1.18 6.82
C ALA A 85 -3.55 1.69 6.15
N VAL A 86 -2.66 0.80 5.72
CA VAL A 86 -1.43 1.15 5.01
C VAL A 86 -1.73 1.74 3.62
N TRP A 87 -2.60 1.10 2.86
CA TRP A 87 -3.02 1.56 1.54
C TRP A 87 -3.61 2.96 1.58
N THR A 88 -4.62 3.19 2.42
CA THR A 88 -5.26 4.50 2.58
C THR A 88 -4.30 5.54 3.14
N GLY A 89 -3.42 5.15 4.05
CA GLY A 89 -2.40 6.03 4.61
C GLY A 89 -1.39 6.50 3.56
N ILE A 90 -0.87 5.61 2.73
CA ILE A 90 0.02 5.96 1.61
C ILE A 90 -0.70 6.89 0.63
N GLY A 91 -1.93 6.56 0.26
CA GLY A 91 -2.76 7.39 -0.61
C GLY A 91 -3.00 8.78 -0.04
N THR A 92 -3.35 8.88 1.23
CA THR A 92 -3.58 10.15 1.91
C THR A 92 -2.33 11.02 1.94
N VAL A 93 -1.19 10.47 2.39
CA VAL A 93 0.08 11.21 2.44
C VAL A 93 0.52 11.64 1.05
N GLY A 94 0.49 10.74 0.07
CA GLY A 94 0.88 11.04 -1.30
C GLY A 94 -0.01 12.10 -1.95
N THR A 95 -1.32 12.04 -1.73
CA THR A 95 -2.28 13.02 -2.25
C THR A 95 -2.08 14.40 -1.62
N VAL A 96 -1.79 14.47 -0.32
CA VAL A 96 -1.48 15.74 0.36
C VAL A 96 -0.18 16.34 -0.18
N VAL A 97 0.88 15.54 -0.33
CA VAL A 97 2.15 16.00 -0.90
C VAL A 97 1.96 16.50 -2.33
N PHE A 98 1.20 15.77 -3.14
CA PHE A 98 0.88 16.20 -4.51
C PHE A 98 0.10 17.53 -4.52
N GLY A 99 -0.90 17.66 -3.64
CA GLY A 99 -1.69 18.88 -3.49
C GLY A 99 -0.84 20.10 -3.12
N LEU A 100 0.12 19.91 -2.21
CA LEU A 100 1.06 20.97 -1.81
C LEU A 100 1.94 21.45 -2.97
N ILE A 101 2.49 20.52 -3.74
CA ILE A 101 3.47 20.83 -4.79
C ILE A 101 2.78 21.37 -6.05
N PHE A 102 1.74 20.69 -6.54
CA PHE A 102 1.14 20.98 -7.84
C PHE A 102 -0.08 21.89 -7.77
N PHE A 103 -0.89 21.77 -6.73
CA PHE A 103 -2.06 22.62 -6.52
C PHE A 103 -1.82 23.79 -5.56
N LYS A 104 -0.59 23.90 -5.01
CA LYS A 104 -0.20 24.95 -4.05
C LYS A 104 -1.18 25.08 -2.88
N GLU A 105 -1.67 23.92 -2.42
CA GLU A 105 -2.57 23.90 -1.26
C GLU A 105 -1.81 24.37 -0.02
N PRO A 106 -2.43 25.18 0.85
CA PRO A 106 -1.76 25.65 2.06
C PRO A 106 -1.53 24.49 3.04
N ILE A 107 -0.35 24.51 3.66
CA ILE A 107 -0.05 23.65 4.79
C ILE A 107 0.08 24.50 6.05
N ASP A 108 -0.57 24.09 7.11
CA ASP A 108 -0.39 24.62 8.45
C ASP A 108 0.28 23.58 9.37
N LEU A 109 0.64 24.01 10.56
CA LEU A 109 1.28 23.16 11.56
C LEU A 109 0.42 21.95 11.93
N ILE A 110 -0.89 22.15 12.06
CA ILE A 110 -1.85 21.09 12.44
C ILE A 110 -1.91 20.02 11.35
N LYS A 111 -2.03 20.43 10.10
CA LYS A 111 -2.02 19.52 8.93
C LYS A 111 -0.71 18.72 8.85
N GLY A 112 0.42 19.38 9.11
CA GLY A 112 1.72 18.72 9.17
C GLY A 112 1.81 17.68 10.28
N ILE A 113 1.34 17.97 11.48
CA ILE A 113 1.29 17.03 12.60
C ILE A 113 0.39 15.82 12.28
N CYS A 114 -0.79 16.05 11.71
CA CYS A 114 -1.70 14.98 11.33
C CYS A 114 -1.09 14.02 10.29
N ILE A 115 -0.40 14.56 9.29
CA ILE A 115 0.31 13.75 8.29
C ILE A 115 1.42 12.92 8.95
N LEU A 116 2.17 13.52 9.87
CA LEU A 116 3.22 12.82 10.62
C LEU A 116 2.65 11.66 11.44
N LEU A 117 1.49 11.83 12.07
CA LEU A 117 0.79 10.77 12.80
C LEU A 117 0.38 9.61 11.86
N ILE A 118 -0.11 9.91 10.67
CA ILE A 118 -0.45 8.90 9.65
C ILE A 118 0.79 8.11 9.25
N VAL A 119 1.88 8.77 8.91
CA VAL A 119 3.15 8.13 8.53
C VAL A 119 3.68 7.25 9.66
N THR A 120 3.67 7.76 10.89
CA THR A 120 4.10 7.00 12.08
C THR A 120 3.23 5.75 12.27
N GLY A 121 1.92 5.86 12.10
CA GLY A 121 0.99 4.73 12.17
C GLY A 121 1.29 3.66 11.11
N ILE A 122 1.55 4.06 9.86
CA ILE A 122 1.90 3.13 8.77
C ILE A 122 3.21 2.39 9.06
N VAL A 123 4.23 3.11 9.49
CA VAL A 123 5.53 2.53 9.87
C VAL A 123 5.37 1.57 11.03
N GLY A 124 4.60 1.95 12.05
CA GLY A 124 4.28 1.09 13.19
C GLY A 124 3.58 -0.20 12.77
N LEU A 125 2.56 -0.12 11.93
CA LEU A 125 1.87 -1.29 11.39
C LEU A 125 2.81 -2.21 10.61
N ARG A 126 3.74 -1.66 9.86
CA ARG A 126 4.73 -2.45 9.10
C ARG A 126 5.74 -3.15 10.01
N LEU A 127 6.24 -2.45 11.04
CA LEU A 127 7.28 -2.96 11.94
C LEU A 127 6.72 -3.98 12.95
N PHE A 128 5.53 -3.74 13.48
CA PHE A 128 4.89 -4.58 14.50
C PHE A 128 3.87 -5.56 13.92
N HIS A 129 3.86 -5.72 12.61
CA HIS A 129 2.99 -6.68 11.95
C HIS A 129 3.37 -8.10 12.37
N LYS A 130 2.49 -8.74 13.11
CA LYS A 130 2.56 -10.18 13.42
C LYS A 130 1.77 -10.92 12.35
N ALA A 131 2.47 -11.66 11.57
CA ALA A 131 1.84 -12.50 10.56
C ALA A 131 1.24 -13.75 11.19
#